data_e18486429d5b608a56e64cdd0caa54a1
#
_entry.id   e18486429d5b608a56e64cdd0caa54a1
#
_cell.length_a   1.000
_cell.length_b   1.000
_cell.length_c   1.000
_cell.angle_alpha   90.00
_cell.angle_beta   90.00
_cell.angle_gamma   90.00
#
_symmetry.space_group_name_H-M   'P 1'
#
loop_
_entity.id
_entity.type
_entity.pdbx_description
1 polymer ?
#
loop_
_entity_poly.entity_id
_entity_poly.type
_entity_poly.pdbx_seq_one_letter_code
_entity_poly.pdbx_strand_id
1 'polypeptide(L)'
;MRSIRYGEADRILHIFTPHSGRLSAIAKGVRKSRSRFGGRLEPFFRLDLVLYQGRSDLLTVTSASTLTGHPRLREHHASLDIAARACDAVDRVFDAGDPHPGVYHLLANELALLDGGQAHATLSNALAFRLKLLLAAGFAPQLAACASCGEREHLAGFSGAAGGVVCVACEASAFPFSQEAHEFMVGALGSPLAQAPPAAPSALVQAERAILETLEHHANLRLRAVGA
;
A
#
# COMPACT_ATOMS: atom_id res chain seq x y z
N MET A 1 10.91 1.00 -3.64
CA MET A 1 9.93 -0.08 -3.50
C MET A 1 10.59 -1.46 -3.46
N ARG A 2 11.08 -2.01 -4.54
CA ARG A 2 11.70 -3.34 -4.61
C ARG A 2 12.98 -3.29 -5.42
N SER A 3 13.95 -4.15 -5.12
CA SER A 3 15.14 -4.33 -5.95
C SER A 3 15.41 -5.81 -6.24
N ILE A 4 15.82 -6.09 -7.47
CA ILE A 4 16.12 -7.45 -7.95
C ILE A 4 17.57 -7.49 -8.36
N ARG A 5 18.28 -8.54 -7.97
CA ARG A 5 19.66 -8.77 -8.43
C ARG A 5 19.68 -9.03 -9.93
N TYR A 6 20.59 -8.38 -10.64
CA TYR A 6 20.75 -8.52 -12.08
C TYR A 6 22.25 -8.64 -12.41
N GLY A 7 22.63 -9.70 -13.11
CA GLY A 7 24.04 -9.99 -13.34
C GLY A 7 24.87 -10.07 -12.06
N GLU A 8 26.17 -9.85 -12.17
CA GLU A 8 27.13 -10.01 -11.06
C GLU A 8 27.09 -8.86 -10.05
N ALA A 9 26.91 -7.62 -10.53
CA ALA A 9 27.09 -6.42 -9.70
C ALA A 9 25.94 -5.41 -9.78
N ASP A 10 24.92 -5.64 -10.59
CA ASP A 10 23.84 -4.73 -10.88
C ASP A 10 22.56 -5.07 -10.09
N ARG A 11 21.64 -4.11 -10.02
CA ARG A 11 20.27 -4.32 -9.53
C ARG A 11 19.28 -3.63 -10.46
N ILE A 12 18.13 -4.25 -10.67
CA ILE A 12 16.96 -3.58 -11.22
C ILE A 12 16.15 -3.05 -10.05
N LEU A 13 15.84 -1.77 -10.07
CA LEU A 13 15.05 -1.07 -9.06
C LEU A 13 13.64 -0.83 -9.59
N HIS A 14 12.63 -1.20 -8.81
CA HIS A 14 11.26 -0.75 -9.00
C HIS A 14 11.05 0.49 -8.14
N ILE A 15 10.75 1.60 -8.77
CA ILE A 15 10.68 2.93 -8.19
C ILE A 15 9.26 3.44 -8.39
N PHE A 16 8.69 4.12 -7.40
CA PHE A 16 7.43 4.84 -7.53
C PHE A 16 7.70 6.34 -7.44
N THR A 17 7.22 7.09 -8.41
CA THR A 17 7.50 8.53 -8.55
C THR A 17 6.20 9.32 -8.61
N PRO A 18 6.20 10.63 -8.19
CA PRO A 18 4.97 11.43 -8.19
C PRO A 18 4.50 11.81 -9.61
N HIS A 19 5.42 11.89 -10.57
CA HIS A 19 5.11 12.45 -11.90
C HIS A 19 5.15 11.43 -13.05
N SER A 20 5.69 10.23 -12.79
CA SER A 20 5.82 9.19 -13.82
C SER A 20 5.37 7.82 -13.30
N GLY A 21 4.66 7.78 -12.17
CA GLY A 21 4.17 6.53 -11.59
C GLY A 21 5.29 5.54 -11.27
N ARG A 22 5.02 4.27 -11.55
CA ARG A 22 5.97 3.16 -11.35
C ARG A 22 6.95 3.10 -12.53
N LEU A 23 8.26 3.08 -12.22
CA LEU A 23 9.35 2.96 -13.17
C LEU A 23 10.26 1.80 -12.80
N SER A 24 10.94 1.25 -13.82
CA SER A 24 12.03 0.28 -13.64
C SER A 24 13.33 0.89 -14.13
N ALA A 25 14.38 0.82 -13.32
CA ALA A 25 15.69 1.34 -13.67
C ALA A 25 16.81 0.38 -13.22
N ILE A 26 17.85 0.26 -14.05
CA ILE A 26 19.06 -0.50 -13.70
C ILE A 26 20.06 0.40 -12.98
N ALA A 27 20.56 -0.06 -11.85
CA ALA A 27 21.67 0.53 -11.12
C ALA A 27 22.93 -0.32 -11.34
N LYS A 28 23.77 0.13 -12.26
CA LYS A 28 25.00 -0.61 -12.65
C LYS A 28 26.08 -0.52 -11.58
N GLY A 29 26.70 -1.64 -11.26
CA GLY A 29 27.80 -1.73 -10.30
C GLY A 29 27.42 -1.43 -8.86
N VAL A 30 26.14 -1.44 -8.50
CA VAL A 30 25.66 -1.09 -7.16
C VAL A 30 26.17 -2.03 -6.07
N ARG A 31 26.49 -3.28 -6.42
CA ARG A 31 26.99 -4.32 -5.51
C ARG A 31 28.52 -4.39 -5.43
N LYS A 32 29.23 -3.56 -6.18
CA LYS A 32 30.71 -3.48 -6.09
C LYS A 32 31.13 -2.85 -4.77
N SER A 33 32.24 -3.28 -4.19
CA SER A 33 32.79 -2.74 -2.94
C SER A 33 33.00 -1.22 -2.98
N ARG A 34 33.34 -0.67 -4.15
CA ARG A 34 33.48 0.76 -4.41
C ARG A 34 32.33 1.26 -5.29
N SER A 35 31.10 0.99 -4.89
CA SER A 35 29.94 1.49 -5.61
C SER A 35 29.81 3.01 -5.46
N ARG A 36 29.58 3.72 -6.55
CA ARG A 36 29.31 5.19 -6.54
C ARG A 36 28.01 5.54 -5.80
N PHE A 37 27.12 4.58 -5.61
CA PHE A 37 25.84 4.78 -4.92
C PHE A 37 25.94 4.58 -3.41
N GLY A 38 26.99 3.91 -2.90
CA GLY A 38 27.06 3.49 -1.49
C GLY A 38 25.84 2.67 -1.11
N GLY A 39 25.28 2.87 0.09
CA GLY A 39 24.05 2.24 0.56
C GLY A 39 22.76 3.00 0.21
N ARG A 40 22.80 3.95 -0.74
CA ARG A 40 21.65 4.85 -1.01
C ARG A 40 20.47 4.16 -1.70
N LEU A 41 20.71 3.11 -2.50
CA LEU A 41 19.67 2.47 -3.31
C LEU A 41 19.02 1.29 -2.58
N GLU A 42 18.76 1.45 -1.30
CA GLU A 42 18.07 0.45 -0.48
C GLU A 42 16.54 0.71 -0.46
N PRO A 43 15.72 -0.34 -0.21
CA PRO A 43 14.27 -0.18 -0.08
C PRO A 43 13.90 0.85 0.99
N PHE A 44 12.74 1.46 0.84
CA PHE A 44 12.14 2.48 1.73
C PHE A 44 12.85 3.84 1.76
N PHE A 45 13.92 4.03 0.99
CA PHE A 45 14.52 5.35 0.85
C PHE A 45 13.70 6.22 -0.09
N ARG A 46 13.51 7.47 0.32
CA ARG A 46 13.07 8.54 -0.57
C ARG A 46 14.33 9.19 -1.18
N LEU A 47 14.39 9.16 -2.49
CA LEU A 47 15.60 9.54 -3.24
C LEU A 47 15.27 10.60 -4.28
N ASP A 48 16.25 11.46 -4.54
CA ASP A 48 16.33 12.22 -5.78
C ASP A 48 17.25 11.44 -6.73
N LEU A 49 16.72 11.10 -7.91
CA LEU A 49 17.39 10.24 -8.89
C LEU A 49 17.52 10.93 -10.23
N VAL A 50 18.71 10.86 -10.82
CA VAL A 50 18.90 11.19 -12.23
C VAL A 50 18.88 9.89 -13.03
N LEU A 51 17.89 9.79 -13.92
CA LEU A 51 17.68 8.62 -14.77
C LEU A 51 18.03 8.98 -16.22
N TYR A 52 18.70 8.07 -16.91
CA TYR A 52 19.04 8.18 -18.33
C TYR A 52 18.26 7.15 -19.14
N GLN A 53 17.56 7.63 -20.17
CA GLN A 53 16.90 6.78 -21.15
C GLN A 53 17.89 6.42 -22.27
N GLY A 54 18.26 5.15 -22.34
CA GLY A 54 19.10 4.61 -23.41
C GLY A 54 18.26 4.09 -24.58
N ARG A 55 18.81 3.12 -25.30
CA ARG A 55 18.11 2.45 -26.42
C ARG A 55 17.10 1.38 -25.98
N SER A 56 17.14 0.95 -24.73
CA SER A 56 16.23 -0.03 -24.14
C SER A 56 15.15 0.69 -23.32
N ASP A 57 14.03 0.03 -23.08
CA ASP A 57 12.94 0.52 -22.23
C ASP A 57 13.36 0.64 -20.75
N LEU A 58 14.45 -0.01 -20.36
CA LEU A 58 14.95 0.04 -19.00
C LEU A 58 15.83 1.27 -18.79
N LEU A 59 15.39 2.18 -17.90
CA LEU A 59 16.14 3.36 -17.50
C LEU A 59 17.44 2.99 -16.79
N THR A 60 18.43 3.88 -16.84
CA THR A 60 19.69 3.71 -16.10
C THR A 60 19.83 4.78 -15.02
N VAL A 61 20.05 4.36 -13.76
CA VAL A 61 20.37 5.30 -12.67
C VAL A 61 21.78 5.85 -12.88
N THR A 62 21.89 7.16 -13.10
CA THR A 62 23.18 7.85 -13.27
C THR A 62 23.63 8.56 -12.00
N SER A 63 22.70 9.08 -11.20
CA SER A 63 22.96 9.70 -9.90
C SER A 63 21.86 9.39 -8.91
N ALA A 64 22.19 9.40 -7.62
CA ALA A 64 21.25 9.22 -6.50
C ALA A 64 21.69 10.05 -5.31
N SER A 65 20.77 10.84 -4.76
CA SER A 65 20.92 11.51 -3.47
C SER A 65 19.76 11.15 -2.54
N THR A 66 20.06 11.00 -1.25
CA THR A 66 19.05 10.62 -0.26
C THR A 66 18.32 11.85 0.24
N LEU A 67 16.99 11.88 0.07
CA LEU A 67 16.10 12.87 0.67
C LEU A 67 15.70 12.44 2.09
N THR A 68 15.29 11.16 2.23
CA THR A 68 14.92 10.57 3.53
C THR A 68 15.31 9.10 3.56
N GLY A 69 15.97 8.65 4.62
CA GLY A 69 16.51 7.28 4.73
C GLY A 69 15.71 6.32 5.58
N HIS A 70 14.78 6.79 6.40
CA HIS A 70 13.96 6.03 7.34
C HIS A 70 14.79 5.00 8.16
N PRO A 71 15.77 5.44 8.99
CA PRO A 71 16.69 4.53 9.67
C PRO A 71 16.00 3.69 10.74
N ARG A 72 15.08 4.27 11.53
CA ARG A 72 14.38 3.59 12.63
C ARG A 72 13.41 2.53 12.16
N LEU A 73 12.79 2.74 10.98
CA LEU A 73 11.89 1.77 10.37
C LEU A 73 12.53 0.39 10.23
N ARG A 74 13.86 0.32 10.04
CA ARG A 74 14.61 -0.93 9.86
C ARG A 74 15.03 -1.59 11.17
N GLU A 75 14.94 -0.89 12.28
CA GLU A 75 15.30 -1.41 13.59
C GLU A 75 14.19 -2.32 14.17
N HIS A 76 12.95 -2.22 13.62
CA HIS A 76 11.79 -2.90 14.15
C HIS A 76 11.12 -3.78 13.10
N HIS A 77 11.02 -5.08 13.38
CA HIS A 77 10.47 -6.08 12.47
C HIS A 77 9.03 -5.72 12.02
N ALA A 78 8.15 -5.31 12.96
CA ALA A 78 6.76 -4.95 12.63
C ALA A 78 6.69 -3.76 11.66
N SER A 79 7.47 -2.69 11.90
CA SER A 79 7.53 -1.54 11.00
C SER A 79 8.05 -1.94 9.62
N LEU A 80 9.08 -2.79 9.58
CA LEU A 80 9.68 -3.28 8.34
C LEU A 80 8.69 -4.12 7.51
N ASP A 81 7.93 -5.01 8.15
CA ASP A 81 6.95 -5.86 7.48
C ASP A 81 5.79 -5.04 6.91
N ILE A 82 5.21 -4.11 7.70
CA ILE A 82 4.15 -3.22 7.23
C ILE A 82 4.63 -2.35 6.06
N ALA A 83 5.82 -1.77 6.15
CA ALA A 83 6.41 -0.99 5.06
C ALA A 83 6.62 -1.81 3.78
N ALA A 84 7.07 -3.06 3.92
CA ALA A 84 7.23 -3.96 2.78
C ALA A 84 5.88 -4.29 2.12
N ARG A 85 4.85 -4.55 2.92
CA ARG A 85 3.48 -4.82 2.45
C ARG A 85 2.83 -3.58 1.83
N ALA A 86 3.08 -2.39 2.37
CA ALA A 86 2.63 -1.13 1.78
C ALA A 86 3.26 -0.90 0.39
N CYS A 87 4.57 -1.10 0.27
CA CYS A 87 5.26 -1.02 -1.01
C CYS A 87 4.79 -2.09 -2.02
N ASP A 88 4.56 -3.34 -1.58
CA ASP A 88 4.05 -4.42 -2.44
C ASP A 88 2.62 -4.10 -2.92
N ALA A 89 1.77 -3.53 -2.06
CA ALA A 89 0.42 -3.12 -2.44
C ALA A 89 0.43 -2.04 -3.52
N VAL A 90 1.24 -0.98 -3.36
CA VAL A 90 1.39 0.06 -4.39
C VAL A 90 1.95 -0.52 -5.70
N ASP A 91 2.95 -1.42 -5.61
CA ASP A 91 3.55 -2.05 -6.81
C ASP A 91 2.55 -2.91 -7.60
N ARG A 92 1.54 -3.50 -6.93
CA ARG A 92 0.54 -4.36 -7.55
C ARG A 92 -0.69 -3.62 -8.05
N VAL A 93 -1.11 -2.57 -7.33
CA VAL A 93 -2.36 -1.85 -7.60
C VAL A 93 -2.20 -0.85 -8.74
N PHE A 94 -1.02 -0.27 -8.92
CA PHE A 94 -0.79 0.78 -9.92
C PHE A 94 0.12 0.31 -11.05
N ASP A 95 -0.25 0.65 -12.27
CA ASP A 95 0.50 0.28 -13.47
C ASP A 95 1.77 1.13 -13.66
N ALA A 96 2.65 0.64 -14.54
CA ALA A 96 3.85 1.37 -14.91
C ALA A 96 3.50 2.58 -15.78
N GLY A 97 4.14 3.71 -15.51
CA GLY A 97 3.97 4.92 -16.31
C GLY A 97 2.71 5.74 -15.98
N ASP A 98 1.88 5.30 -15.02
CA ASP A 98 0.69 6.03 -14.62
C ASP A 98 0.95 6.84 -13.33
N PRO A 99 0.96 8.19 -13.41
CA PRO A 99 1.30 9.03 -12.26
C PRO A 99 0.14 9.18 -11.28
N HIS A 100 0.42 8.86 -10.01
CA HIS A 100 -0.50 9.05 -8.89
C HIS A 100 0.17 9.83 -7.75
N PRO A 101 0.26 11.18 -7.82
CA PRO A 101 0.92 11.98 -6.79
C PRO A 101 0.34 11.76 -5.39
N GLY A 102 -0.99 11.60 -5.27
CA GLY A 102 -1.65 11.31 -4.01
C GLY A 102 -1.17 10.01 -3.37
N VAL A 103 -1.01 8.95 -4.16
CA VAL A 103 -0.49 7.65 -3.70
C VAL A 103 0.98 7.74 -3.31
N TYR A 104 1.78 8.52 -4.07
CA TYR A 104 3.16 8.77 -3.69
C TYR A 104 3.26 9.42 -2.31
N HIS A 105 2.45 10.44 -2.05
CA HIS A 105 2.41 11.10 -0.74
C HIS A 105 1.87 10.19 0.36
N LEU A 106 0.84 9.39 0.06
CA LEU A 106 0.28 8.40 1.00
C LEU A 106 1.37 7.40 1.43
N LEU A 107 2.12 6.83 0.48
CA LEU A 107 3.21 5.90 0.76
C LEU A 107 4.36 6.60 1.53
N ALA A 108 4.74 7.81 1.15
CA ALA A 108 5.77 8.56 1.84
C ALA A 108 5.38 8.87 3.29
N ASN A 109 4.11 9.21 3.55
CA ASN A 109 3.58 9.42 4.89
C ASN A 109 3.57 8.14 5.73
N GLU A 110 3.16 7.01 5.14
CA GLU A 110 3.21 5.71 5.83
C GLU A 110 4.63 5.36 6.27
N LEU A 111 5.60 5.47 5.38
CA LEU A 111 7.01 5.21 5.71
C LEU A 111 7.54 6.15 6.79
N ALA A 112 7.14 7.42 6.77
CA ALA A 112 7.52 8.40 7.78
C ALA A 112 6.89 8.10 9.15
N LEU A 113 5.63 7.68 9.19
CA LEU A 113 4.95 7.26 10.42
C LEU A 113 5.61 6.03 11.05
N LEU A 114 5.91 5.02 10.23
CA LEU A 114 6.60 3.80 10.68
C LEU A 114 8.03 4.07 11.16
N ASP A 115 8.70 5.07 10.59
CA ASP A 115 10.02 5.54 11.06
C ASP A 115 9.92 6.36 12.34
N GLY A 116 8.80 7.05 12.55
CA GLY A 116 8.55 7.89 13.74
C GLY A 116 8.40 7.11 15.04
N GLY A 117 8.03 5.83 14.99
CA GLY A 117 7.94 4.97 16.15
C GLY A 117 7.03 3.75 15.99
N GLN A 118 7.24 2.77 16.86
CA GLN A 118 6.49 1.50 16.86
C GLN A 118 4.99 1.66 17.12
N ALA A 119 4.55 2.77 17.73
CA ALA A 119 3.14 3.03 18.00
C ALA A 119 2.26 3.02 16.74
N HIS A 120 2.85 3.28 15.58
CA HIS A 120 2.17 3.24 14.28
C HIS A 120 2.30 1.88 13.56
N ALA A 121 3.15 0.99 14.05
CA ALA A 121 3.31 -0.35 13.47
C ALA A 121 2.19 -1.30 13.92
N THR A 122 0.94 -0.95 13.64
CA THR A 122 -0.26 -1.67 14.04
C THR A 122 -1.05 -2.16 12.83
N LEU A 123 -1.86 -3.20 13.03
CA LEU A 123 -2.77 -3.70 12.00
C LEU A 123 -3.78 -2.61 11.58
N SER A 124 -4.29 -1.81 12.52
CA SER A 124 -5.19 -0.69 12.22
C SER A 124 -4.57 0.31 11.25
N ASN A 125 -3.32 0.73 11.49
CA ASN A 125 -2.63 1.65 10.58
C ASN A 125 -2.42 1.04 9.18
N ALA A 126 -1.97 -0.19 9.11
CA ALA A 126 -1.74 -0.89 7.85
C ALA A 126 -3.03 -1.08 7.03
N LEU A 127 -4.17 -1.36 7.69
CA LEU A 127 -5.47 -1.46 7.04
C LEU A 127 -6.01 -0.08 6.62
N ALA A 128 -5.81 0.96 7.43
CA ALA A 128 -6.15 2.34 7.06
C ALA A 128 -5.36 2.78 5.82
N PHE A 129 -4.07 2.46 5.74
CA PHE A 129 -3.27 2.69 4.53
C PHE A 129 -3.87 1.99 3.31
N ARG A 130 -4.22 0.70 3.43
CA ARG A 130 -4.83 -0.07 2.33
C ARG A 130 -6.17 0.48 1.88
N LEU A 131 -7.04 0.88 2.81
CA LEU A 131 -8.33 1.52 2.48
C LEU A 131 -8.15 2.81 1.70
N LYS A 132 -7.20 3.66 2.12
CA LYS A 132 -6.87 4.89 1.39
C LYS A 132 -6.26 4.60 0.02
N LEU A 133 -5.50 3.51 -0.11
CA LEU A 133 -4.96 3.05 -1.38
C LEU A 133 -6.09 2.62 -2.32
N LEU A 134 -7.08 1.85 -1.83
CA LEU A 134 -8.27 1.47 -2.59
C LEU A 134 -9.06 2.70 -3.06
N LEU A 135 -9.27 3.67 -2.17
CA LEU A 135 -9.93 4.93 -2.51
C LEU A 135 -9.19 5.65 -3.64
N ALA A 136 -7.87 5.75 -3.54
CA ALA A 136 -7.04 6.41 -4.56
C ALA A 136 -7.03 5.65 -5.91
N ALA A 137 -7.23 4.34 -5.88
CA ALA A 137 -7.32 3.48 -7.07
C ALA A 137 -8.74 3.39 -7.65
N GLY A 138 -9.73 4.04 -7.04
CA GLY A 138 -11.13 3.99 -7.49
C GLY A 138 -11.90 2.74 -7.07
N PHE A 139 -11.37 1.94 -6.13
CA PHE A 139 -11.99 0.72 -5.60
C PHE A 139 -12.51 0.88 -4.18
N ALA A 140 -12.86 2.12 -3.76
CA ALA A 140 -13.41 2.34 -2.42
C ALA A 140 -14.72 1.55 -2.25
N PRO A 141 -14.85 0.73 -1.20
CA PRO A 141 -16.08 -0.01 -0.96
C PRO A 141 -17.21 0.92 -0.57
N GLN A 142 -18.44 0.56 -0.98
CA GLN A 142 -19.64 1.25 -0.53
C GLN A 142 -19.90 0.92 0.95
N LEU A 143 -19.86 1.95 1.80
CA LEU A 143 -20.05 1.80 3.25
C LEU A 143 -21.29 2.55 3.78
N ALA A 144 -21.86 3.48 3.00
CA ALA A 144 -22.96 4.34 3.46
C ALA A 144 -24.35 3.71 3.28
N ALA A 145 -24.47 2.72 2.39
CA ALA A 145 -25.72 2.05 2.08
C ALA A 145 -25.45 0.66 1.51
N CYS A 146 -26.46 -0.19 1.50
CA CYS A 146 -26.40 -1.51 0.87
C CYS A 146 -25.95 -1.40 -0.60
N ALA A 147 -24.84 -2.03 -0.95
CA ALA A 147 -24.28 -1.98 -2.30
C ALA A 147 -25.20 -2.63 -3.36
N SER A 148 -26.16 -3.50 -2.93
CA SER A 148 -27.08 -4.18 -3.83
C SER A 148 -28.39 -3.44 -4.04
N CYS A 149 -29.00 -2.86 -2.96
CA CYS A 149 -30.37 -2.27 -3.07
C CYS A 149 -30.44 -0.81 -2.60
N GLY A 150 -29.38 -0.24 -2.03
CA GLY A 150 -29.36 1.13 -1.57
C GLY A 150 -29.94 1.37 -0.17
N GLU A 151 -30.41 0.31 0.54
CA GLU A 151 -30.90 0.42 1.93
C GLU A 151 -29.80 0.95 2.85
N ARG A 152 -30.16 1.84 3.77
CA ARG A 152 -29.21 2.48 4.68
C ARG A 152 -29.22 1.90 6.09
N GLU A 153 -30.27 1.20 6.43
CA GLU A 153 -30.46 0.59 7.74
C GLU A 153 -30.22 -0.92 7.66
N HIS A 154 -30.07 -1.56 8.82
CA HIS A 154 -29.91 -3.02 8.92
C HIS A 154 -28.79 -3.62 8.06
N LEU A 155 -27.65 -2.89 7.94
CA LEU A 155 -26.46 -3.38 7.29
C LEU A 155 -25.84 -4.50 8.13
N ALA A 156 -25.78 -5.72 7.60
CA ALA A 156 -25.43 -6.92 8.37
C ALA A 156 -24.22 -7.68 7.82
N GLY A 157 -23.88 -7.48 6.54
CA GLY A 157 -22.81 -8.22 5.88
C GLY A 157 -21.94 -7.35 4.99
N PHE A 158 -20.86 -7.94 4.49
CA PHE A 158 -20.03 -7.36 3.45
C PHE A 158 -19.91 -8.35 2.28
N SER A 159 -20.09 -7.87 1.07
CA SER A 159 -19.92 -8.64 -0.17
C SER A 159 -18.88 -7.96 -1.06
N GLY A 160 -17.74 -8.64 -1.26
CA GLY A 160 -16.72 -8.19 -2.21
C GLY A 160 -17.28 -8.08 -3.63
N ALA A 161 -18.13 -9.03 -4.04
CA ALA A 161 -18.77 -9.04 -5.36
C ALA A 161 -19.73 -7.85 -5.57
N ALA A 162 -20.51 -7.46 -4.52
CA ALA A 162 -21.36 -6.28 -4.55
C ALA A 162 -20.56 -4.96 -4.39
N GLY A 163 -19.31 -5.04 -3.94
CA GLY A 163 -18.44 -3.89 -3.73
C GLY A 163 -18.70 -3.12 -2.45
N GLY A 164 -19.26 -3.73 -1.39
CA GLY A 164 -19.50 -3.02 -0.14
C GLY A 164 -20.38 -3.75 0.86
N VAL A 165 -20.89 -2.97 1.83
CA VAL A 165 -21.83 -3.49 2.84
C VAL A 165 -23.18 -3.84 2.21
N VAL A 166 -23.84 -4.84 2.77
CA VAL A 166 -25.16 -5.29 2.34
C VAL A 166 -26.12 -5.40 3.52
N CYS A 167 -27.42 -5.17 3.28
CA CYS A 167 -28.45 -5.30 4.30
C CYS A 167 -28.86 -6.79 4.49
N VAL A 168 -29.61 -7.06 5.55
CA VAL A 168 -30.10 -8.41 5.89
C VAL A 168 -30.82 -9.08 4.70
N ALA A 169 -31.60 -8.34 3.91
CA ALA A 169 -32.30 -8.89 2.74
C ALA A 169 -31.37 -9.27 1.58
N CYS A 170 -30.15 -8.73 1.51
CA CYS A 170 -29.19 -8.94 0.43
C CYS A 170 -27.96 -9.76 0.85
N GLU A 171 -27.92 -10.32 2.05
CA GLU A 171 -26.74 -10.96 2.65
C GLU A 171 -26.39 -12.35 2.12
N ALA A 172 -27.20 -12.95 1.24
CA ALA A 172 -27.07 -14.36 0.83
C ALA A 172 -25.67 -14.78 0.31
N SER A 173 -24.88 -13.84 -0.21
CA SER A 173 -23.50 -14.06 -0.70
C SER A 173 -22.45 -13.26 0.07
N ALA A 174 -22.81 -12.73 1.23
CA ALA A 174 -21.95 -11.89 2.06
C ALA A 174 -21.38 -12.67 3.26
N PHE A 175 -20.29 -12.18 3.81
CA PHE A 175 -19.86 -12.64 5.12
C PHE A 175 -20.34 -11.68 6.22
N PRO A 176 -20.54 -12.17 7.46
CA PRO A 176 -20.96 -11.33 8.58
C PRO A 176 -19.98 -10.19 8.81
N PHE A 177 -20.49 -8.96 8.90
CA PHE A 177 -19.70 -7.76 9.04
C PHE A 177 -20.21 -6.97 10.25
N SER A 178 -19.38 -6.90 11.30
CA SER A 178 -19.77 -6.27 12.55
C SER A 178 -19.85 -4.75 12.41
N GLN A 179 -20.65 -4.13 13.27
CA GLN A 179 -20.73 -2.67 13.35
C GLN A 179 -19.35 -2.06 13.64
N GLU A 180 -18.54 -2.67 14.51
CA GLU A 180 -17.20 -2.19 14.82
C GLU A 180 -16.26 -2.23 13.61
N ALA A 181 -16.34 -3.29 12.78
CA ALA A 181 -15.57 -3.35 11.53
C ALA A 181 -16.02 -2.28 10.53
N HIS A 182 -17.32 -2.02 10.45
CA HIS A 182 -17.89 -0.95 9.63
C HIS A 182 -17.41 0.44 10.12
N GLU A 183 -17.53 0.72 11.41
CA GLU A 183 -17.08 1.99 12.02
C GLU A 183 -15.58 2.20 11.82
N PHE A 184 -14.77 1.13 11.97
CA PHE A 184 -13.34 1.18 11.67
C PHE A 184 -13.09 1.61 10.22
N MET A 185 -13.74 0.97 9.24
CA MET A 185 -13.50 1.29 7.82
C MET A 185 -13.93 2.72 7.47
N VAL A 186 -15.08 3.17 7.96
CA VAL A 186 -15.56 4.55 7.78
C VAL A 186 -14.59 5.54 8.42
N GLY A 187 -14.21 5.31 9.67
CA GLY A 187 -13.27 6.14 10.41
C GLY A 187 -11.88 6.20 9.75
N ALA A 188 -11.37 5.06 9.29
CA ALA A 188 -10.07 4.98 8.62
C ALA A 188 -10.03 5.75 7.29
N LEU A 189 -11.15 5.80 6.55
CA LEU A 189 -11.25 6.64 5.34
C LEU A 189 -11.33 8.12 5.68
N GLY A 190 -12.05 8.50 6.75
CA GLY A 190 -12.28 9.89 7.13
C GLY A 190 -11.14 10.54 7.94
N SER A 191 -10.27 9.76 8.59
CA SER A 191 -9.20 10.28 9.45
C SER A 191 -7.86 10.36 8.74
N PRO A 192 -6.93 11.24 9.16
CA PRO A 192 -5.54 11.18 8.75
C PRO A 192 -4.92 9.81 9.08
N LEU A 193 -3.93 9.36 8.29
CA LEU A 193 -3.29 8.05 8.49
C LEU A 193 -2.67 7.91 9.90
N ALA A 194 -2.09 9.00 10.43
CA ALA A 194 -1.53 9.03 11.79
C ALA A 194 -2.59 8.85 12.91
N GLN A 195 -3.87 8.92 12.57
CA GLN A 195 -5.01 8.82 13.48
C GLN A 195 -5.91 7.65 13.11
N ALA A 196 -5.34 6.58 12.57
CA ALA A 196 -6.09 5.36 12.26
C ALA A 196 -6.86 4.89 13.51
N PRO A 197 -8.19 4.69 13.44
CA PRO A 197 -8.97 4.32 14.61
C PRO A 197 -8.55 2.96 15.14
N PRO A 198 -8.51 2.74 16.46
CA PRO A 198 -8.35 1.41 17.02
C PRO A 198 -9.64 0.60 16.82
N ALA A 199 -9.52 -0.73 16.72
CA ALA A 199 -10.65 -1.64 16.75
C ALA A 199 -10.20 -3.00 17.30
N ALA A 200 -11.18 -3.82 17.72
CA ALA A 200 -10.91 -5.17 18.19
C ALA A 200 -10.27 -6.03 17.10
N PRO A 201 -9.41 -7.01 17.45
CA PRO A 201 -8.78 -7.88 16.47
C PRO A 201 -9.77 -8.57 15.51
N SER A 202 -10.93 -9.00 16.02
CA SER A 202 -11.99 -9.60 15.20
C SER A 202 -12.56 -8.64 14.15
N ALA A 203 -12.74 -7.36 14.48
CA ALA A 203 -13.21 -6.33 13.56
C ALA A 203 -12.14 -6.02 12.50
N LEU A 204 -10.87 -5.96 12.89
CA LEU A 204 -9.76 -5.75 11.95
C LEU A 204 -9.61 -6.91 10.96
N VAL A 205 -9.81 -8.16 11.40
CA VAL A 205 -9.83 -9.34 10.51
C VAL A 205 -10.96 -9.24 9.48
N GLN A 206 -12.16 -8.80 9.89
CA GLN A 206 -13.27 -8.58 8.97
C GLN A 206 -12.98 -7.44 7.99
N ALA A 207 -12.40 -6.34 8.45
CA ALA A 207 -12.00 -5.22 7.60
C ALA A 207 -10.92 -5.65 6.58
N GLU A 208 -9.94 -6.45 7.01
CA GLU A 208 -8.92 -7.00 6.11
C GLU A 208 -9.54 -7.88 5.02
N ARG A 209 -10.46 -8.78 5.43
CA ARG A 209 -11.20 -9.62 4.49
C ARG A 209 -11.97 -8.78 3.48
N ALA A 210 -12.68 -7.74 3.92
CA ALA A 210 -13.42 -6.82 3.06
C ALA A 210 -12.51 -6.15 2.01
N ILE A 211 -11.34 -5.66 2.42
CA ILE A 211 -10.33 -5.06 1.54
C ILE A 211 -9.84 -6.06 0.49
N LEU A 212 -9.49 -7.28 0.93
CA LEU A 212 -8.94 -8.31 0.04
C LEU A 212 -9.98 -8.80 -0.97
N GLU A 213 -11.23 -9.06 -0.53
CA GLU A 213 -12.31 -9.47 -1.43
C GLU A 213 -12.67 -8.35 -2.43
N THR A 214 -12.67 -7.08 -2.01
CA THR A 214 -12.89 -5.96 -2.94
C THR A 214 -11.85 -5.93 -4.05
N LEU A 215 -10.57 -6.08 -3.73
CA LEU A 215 -9.50 -6.12 -4.72
C LEU A 215 -9.57 -7.35 -5.62
N GLU A 216 -9.90 -8.50 -5.06
CA GLU A 216 -10.01 -9.74 -5.85
C GLU A 216 -11.16 -9.65 -6.86
N HIS A 217 -12.34 -9.15 -6.45
CA HIS A 217 -13.51 -9.07 -7.33
C HIS A 217 -13.45 -7.95 -8.36
N HIS A 218 -12.96 -6.78 -7.98
CA HIS A 218 -13.04 -5.59 -8.85
C HIS A 218 -11.74 -5.26 -9.58
N ALA A 219 -10.59 -5.68 -9.06
CA ALA A 219 -9.29 -5.43 -9.66
C ALA A 219 -8.58 -6.71 -10.13
N ASN A 220 -9.13 -7.89 -9.84
CA ASN A 220 -8.48 -9.19 -10.05
C ASN A 220 -7.08 -9.26 -9.41
N LEU A 221 -6.93 -8.63 -8.26
CA LEU A 221 -5.66 -8.50 -7.52
C LEU A 221 -5.73 -9.24 -6.19
N ARG A 222 -4.67 -9.97 -5.87
CA ARG A 222 -4.48 -10.62 -4.57
C ARG A 222 -3.32 -10.00 -3.84
N LEU A 223 -3.59 -9.33 -2.72
CA LEU A 223 -2.57 -8.88 -1.78
C LEU A 223 -2.36 -9.91 -0.67
N ARG A 224 -1.16 -9.91 -0.10
CA ARG A 224 -0.90 -10.69 1.12
C ARG A 224 -1.62 -10.04 2.31
N ALA A 225 -2.20 -10.84 3.19
CA ALA A 225 -2.76 -10.36 4.44
C ALA A 225 -1.69 -9.63 5.29
N VAL A 226 -2.10 -8.62 6.05
CA VAL A 226 -1.19 -7.90 6.98
C VAL A 226 -1.10 -8.63 8.31
N GLY A 227 -2.21 -9.20 8.76
CA GLY A 227 -2.32 -9.88 10.04
C GLY A 227 -1.88 -11.36 10.05
N ALA A 228 -1.15 -11.82 9.02
CA ALA A 228 -0.70 -13.20 8.90
C ALA A 228 0.74 -13.39 9.32
#